data_02dd517eebd8bd7aca26a66481d4eac8
#
_entry.id   02dd517eebd8bd7aca26a66481d4eac8
#
_cell.length_a   1.000
_cell.length_b   1.000
_cell.length_c   1.000
_cell.angle_alpha   90.00
_cell.angle_beta   90.00
_cell.angle_gamma   90.00
#
_symmetry.space_group_name_H-M   'P 1'
#
loop_
_entity.id
_entity.type
_entity.pdbx_description
1 polymer ?
#
loop_
_entity_poly.entity_id
_entity_poly.type
_entity_poly.pdbx_seq_one_letter_code
_entity_poly.pdbx_strand_id
1 'polypeptide(L)'
;MTSDGKVCVLSGGVGGAKLVLGMSRVLNSEEFVVVANTGDDFVHLGLHVSPDIDTLVYTLAGLVDEERGWGLKDETWNFLGALKDLGGETWFNLGDKDLAMHVERTRQLRSGCNLSQVTKNLSSALGVKI
;
A
#
# COMPACT_ATOMS: atom_id res chain seq x y z
N MET A 1 26.07 -14.08 -21.29
CA MET A 1 25.34 -14.94 -20.34
C MET A 1 24.14 -14.18 -19.87
N THR A 2 22.97 -14.62 -20.26
CA THR A 2 21.72 -14.11 -19.69
C THR A 2 21.51 -14.81 -18.35
N SER A 3 21.49 -14.02 -17.28
CA SER A 3 21.10 -14.52 -15.97
C SER A 3 19.57 -14.64 -15.98
N ASP A 4 19.06 -15.85 -15.88
CA ASP A 4 17.61 -16.07 -15.72
C ASP A 4 17.12 -15.76 -14.29
N GLY A 5 18.00 -15.21 -13.44
CA GLY A 5 17.70 -14.87 -12.07
C GLY A 5 16.99 -13.54 -11.93
N LYS A 6 15.92 -13.52 -11.14
CA LYS A 6 15.26 -12.28 -10.73
C LYS A 6 15.89 -11.71 -9.48
N VAL A 7 15.92 -10.39 -9.39
CA VAL A 7 16.29 -9.69 -8.15
C VAL A 7 15.09 -9.72 -7.20
N CYS A 8 15.29 -10.20 -5.99
CA CYS A 8 14.27 -10.16 -4.94
C CYS A 8 14.55 -8.98 -4.01
N VAL A 9 13.59 -8.09 -3.86
CA VAL A 9 13.69 -6.92 -2.99
C VAL A 9 12.79 -7.11 -1.78
N LEU A 10 13.38 -7.10 -0.59
CA LEU A 10 12.62 -7.09 0.65
C LEU A 10 12.35 -5.65 1.04
N SER A 11 11.09 -5.28 1.16
CA SER A 11 10.67 -3.90 1.40
C SER A 11 9.82 -3.79 2.66
N GLY A 12 10.19 -2.85 3.51
CA GLY A 12 9.41 -2.45 4.69
C GLY A 12 9.51 -0.94 4.88
N GLY A 13 8.39 -0.30 5.17
CA GLY A 13 8.32 1.13 5.45
C GLY A 13 8.67 2.04 4.28
N VAL A 14 8.92 3.31 4.60
CA VAL A 14 9.17 4.39 3.61
C VAL A 14 10.50 4.18 2.87
N GLY A 15 11.54 3.77 3.59
CA GLY A 15 12.87 3.55 3.00
C GLY A 15 12.86 2.43 1.98
N GLY A 16 12.19 1.31 2.28
CA GLY A 16 12.03 0.20 1.36
C GLY A 16 11.26 0.59 0.11
N ALA A 17 10.20 1.38 0.25
CA ALA A 17 9.43 1.87 -0.88
C ALA A 17 10.25 2.77 -1.80
N LYS A 18 11.12 3.63 -1.25
CA LYS A 18 12.04 4.46 -2.04
C LYS A 18 13.06 3.63 -2.81
N LEU A 19 13.59 2.57 -2.18
CA LEU A 19 14.50 1.65 -2.86
C LEU A 19 13.81 0.98 -4.06
N VAL A 20 12.60 0.45 -3.86
CA VAL A 20 11.84 -0.20 -4.94
C VAL A 20 11.52 0.79 -6.05
N LEU A 21 11.15 2.03 -5.73
CA LEU A 21 10.91 3.07 -6.73
C LEU A 21 12.16 3.32 -7.57
N GLY A 22 13.32 3.45 -6.93
CA GLY A 22 14.59 3.60 -7.63
C GLY A 22 14.90 2.43 -8.54
N MET A 23 14.71 1.22 -8.06
CA MET A 23 14.93 0.00 -8.84
C MET A 23 13.97 -0.11 -10.03
N SER A 24 12.72 0.33 -9.86
CA SER A 24 11.72 0.31 -10.94
C SER A 24 12.08 1.24 -12.11
N ARG A 25 12.99 2.17 -11.90
CA ARG A 25 13.48 3.10 -12.94
C ARG A 25 14.65 2.52 -13.74
N VAL A 26 15.31 1.48 -13.25
CA VAL A 26 16.49 0.87 -13.89
C VAL A 26 16.27 -0.59 -14.28
N LEU A 27 15.29 -1.25 -13.71
CA LEU A 27 14.93 -2.64 -14.00
C LEU A 27 13.51 -2.71 -14.58
N ASN A 28 13.31 -3.66 -15.49
CA ASN A 28 11.96 -3.97 -15.97
C ASN A 28 11.19 -4.78 -14.91
N SER A 29 9.87 -4.73 -14.96
CA SER A 29 9.01 -5.46 -14.02
C SER A 29 9.25 -6.97 -14.00
N GLU A 30 9.77 -7.53 -15.08
CA GLU A 30 10.08 -8.96 -15.18
C GLU A 30 11.42 -9.35 -14.53
N GLU A 31 12.29 -8.38 -14.26
CA GLU A 31 13.63 -8.59 -13.75
C GLU A 31 13.69 -8.63 -12.22
N PHE A 32 12.64 -8.16 -11.54
CA PHE A 32 12.64 -8.18 -10.09
C PHE A 32 11.26 -8.47 -9.51
N VAL A 33 11.26 -8.91 -8.27
CA VAL A 33 10.06 -9.17 -7.47
C VAL A 33 10.23 -8.50 -6.12
N VAL A 34 9.14 -7.95 -5.60
CA VAL A 34 9.13 -7.26 -4.31
C VAL A 34 8.35 -8.08 -3.31
N VAL A 35 8.95 -8.31 -2.15
CA VAL A 35 8.28 -8.92 -1.00
C VAL A 35 8.15 -7.85 0.07
N ALA A 36 6.93 -7.38 0.31
CA ALA A 36 6.64 -6.37 1.32
C ALA A 36 6.45 -7.02 2.69
N ASN A 37 6.87 -6.31 3.75
CA ASN A 37 6.63 -6.75 5.11
C ASN A 37 5.13 -6.73 5.44
N THR A 38 4.64 -7.77 6.06
CA THR A 38 3.27 -7.90 6.57
C THR A 38 3.20 -8.03 8.08
N GLY A 39 4.35 -7.95 8.75
CA GLY A 39 4.45 -8.08 10.21
C GLY A 39 3.72 -6.98 10.98
N ASP A 40 3.52 -5.82 10.34
CA ASP A 40 2.81 -4.68 10.93
C ASP A 40 1.34 -4.60 10.49
N ASP A 41 0.85 -5.57 9.76
CA ASP A 41 -0.57 -5.63 9.37
C ASP A 41 -1.46 -5.79 10.61
N PHE A 42 -2.59 -5.12 10.60
CA PHE A 42 -3.55 -5.18 11.70
C PHE A 42 -4.98 -4.96 11.21
N VAL A 43 -5.94 -5.23 12.07
CA VAL A 43 -7.36 -4.97 11.81
C VAL A 43 -7.77 -3.71 12.58
N HIS A 44 -8.35 -2.74 11.88
CA HIS A 44 -8.87 -1.50 12.45
C HIS A 44 -10.27 -1.24 11.91
N LEU A 45 -11.25 -1.05 12.80
CA LEU A 45 -12.66 -0.87 12.43
C LEU A 45 -13.20 -2.01 11.54
N GLY A 46 -12.72 -3.22 11.77
CA GLY A 46 -13.08 -4.39 10.94
C GLY A 46 -12.40 -4.43 9.58
N LEU A 47 -11.50 -3.50 9.28
CA LEU A 47 -10.79 -3.40 8.00
C LEU A 47 -9.36 -3.93 8.13
N HIS A 48 -8.91 -4.65 7.11
CA HIS A 48 -7.53 -5.12 7.04
C HIS A 48 -6.61 -3.98 6.58
N VAL A 49 -5.68 -3.58 7.43
CA VAL A 49 -4.70 -2.53 7.19
C VAL A 49 -3.34 -3.16 6.96
N SER A 50 -2.71 -2.83 5.84
CA SER A 50 -1.37 -3.31 5.46
C SER A 50 -0.45 -2.11 5.19
N PRO A 51 0.14 -1.52 6.24
CA PRO A 51 0.85 -0.24 6.13
C PRO A 51 2.01 -0.26 5.14
N ASP A 52 2.83 -1.30 5.18
CA ASP A 52 4.03 -1.38 4.34
C ASP A 52 3.68 -1.65 2.88
N ILE A 53 2.68 -2.48 2.63
CA ILE A 53 2.15 -2.71 1.28
C ILE A 53 1.60 -1.40 0.71
N ASP A 54 0.83 -0.66 1.49
CA ASP A 54 0.20 0.58 1.03
C ASP A 54 1.23 1.67 0.75
N THR A 55 2.22 1.82 1.62
CA THR A 55 3.33 2.76 1.39
C THR A 55 4.06 2.43 0.09
N LEU A 56 4.33 1.16 -0.16
CA LEU A 56 4.97 0.71 -1.39
C LEU A 56 4.11 1.01 -2.63
N VAL A 57 2.85 0.62 -2.60
CA VAL A 57 1.92 0.82 -3.72
C VAL A 57 1.71 2.30 -4.01
N TYR A 58 1.48 3.12 -2.98
CA TYR A 58 1.30 4.56 -3.15
C TYR A 58 2.56 5.25 -3.70
N THR A 59 3.73 4.82 -3.23
CA THR A 59 5.02 5.36 -3.73
C THR A 59 5.20 5.03 -5.20
N LEU A 60 4.97 3.79 -5.61
CA LEU A 60 5.10 3.36 -7.00
C LEU A 60 4.04 3.98 -7.92
N ALA A 61 2.86 4.25 -7.40
CA ALA A 61 1.78 4.91 -8.13
C ALA A 61 1.95 6.44 -8.22
N GLY A 62 2.94 7.01 -7.54
CA GLY A 62 3.17 8.46 -7.50
C GLY A 62 2.12 9.23 -6.70
N LEU A 63 1.47 8.57 -5.73
CA LEU A 63 0.37 9.13 -4.94
C LEU A 63 0.77 9.53 -3.53
N VAL A 64 2.00 9.27 -3.11
CA VAL A 64 2.46 9.59 -1.76
C VAL A 64 2.60 11.10 -1.58
N ASP A 65 2.29 11.59 -0.38
CA ASP A 65 2.55 12.98 0.01
C ASP A 65 4.05 13.12 0.35
N GLU A 66 4.82 13.72 -0.56
CA GLU A 66 6.27 13.87 -0.41
C GLU A 66 6.65 14.86 0.68
N GLU A 67 5.81 15.86 0.96
CA GLU A 67 6.07 16.85 2.00
C GLU A 67 5.98 16.25 3.40
N ARG A 68 4.93 15.46 3.66
CA ARG A 68 4.78 14.76 4.94
C ARG A 68 5.65 13.50 5.03
N GLY A 69 6.00 12.92 3.89
CA GLY A 69 6.72 11.66 3.82
C GLY A 69 5.88 10.41 4.08
N TRP A 70 4.56 10.57 4.26
CA TRP A 70 3.62 9.46 4.46
C TRP A 70 2.22 9.84 4.00
N GLY A 71 1.40 8.84 3.78
CA GLY A 71 0.01 9.03 3.35
C GLY A 71 -0.12 9.49 1.90
N LEU A 72 -1.35 9.76 1.50
CA LEU A 72 -1.68 10.17 0.14
C LEU A 72 -1.64 11.69 0.00
N LYS A 73 -1.14 12.18 -1.13
CA LYS A 73 -1.25 13.59 -1.49
C LYS A 73 -2.72 13.95 -1.75
N ASP A 74 -3.08 15.19 -1.47
CA ASP A 74 -4.44 15.70 -1.63
C ASP A 74 -5.49 14.90 -0.85
N GLU A 75 -5.08 14.32 0.30
CA GLU A 75 -5.98 13.56 1.16
C GLU A 75 -6.95 14.48 1.90
N THR A 76 -8.13 13.95 2.19
CA THR A 76 -9.16 14.60 3.01
C THR A 76 -9.48 13.74 4.24
N TRP A 77 -10.15 14.33 5.23
CA TRP A 77 -10.29 13.73 6.57
C TRP A 77 -11.74 13.80 7.07
N ASN A 78 -12.70 13.77 6.15
CA ASN A 78 -14.13 13.90 6.47
C ASN A 78 -14.64 12.71 7.27
N PHE A 79 -14.26 11.49 6.87
CA PHE A 79 -14.62 10.27 7.59
C PHE A 79 -14.09 10.29 9.02
N LEU A 80 -12.81 10.62 9.19
CA LEU A 80 -12.17 10.63 10.51
C LEU A 80 -12.80 11.68 11.42
N GLY A 81 -13.13 12.86 10.89
CA GLY A 81 -13.83 13.91 11.63
C GLY A 81 -15.21 13.49 12.07
N ALA A 82 -15.98 12.88 11.18
CA ALA A 82 -17.31 12.36 11.51
C ALA A 82 -17.25 11.23 12.55
N LEU A 83 -16.26 10.34 12.42
CA LEU A 83 -16.05 9.26 13.37
C LEU A 83 -15.73 9.79 14.77
N LYS A 84 -14.91 10.84 14.84
CA LYS A 84 -14.58 11.52 16.09
C LYS A 84 -15.83 12.12 16.75
N ASP A 85 -16.69 12.76 15.98
CA ASP A 85 -17.94 13.35 16.47
C ASP A 85 -18.89 12.29 17.04
N LEU A 86 -18.81 11.07 16.54
CA LEU A 86 -19.57 9.92 17.04
C LEU A 86 -18.92 9.22 18.25
N GLY A 87 -17.75 9.71 18.69
CA GLY A 87 -17.01 9.08 19.79
C GLY A 87 -16.25 7.82 19.40
N GLY A 88 -15.98 7.61 18.11
CA GLY A 88 -15.27 6.46 17.61
C GLY A 88 -13.75 6.53 17.80
N GLU A 89 -13.07 5.45 17.44
CA GLU A 89 -11.61 5.33 17.54
C GLU A 89 -10.92 6.12 16.43
N THR A 90 -10.14 7.14 16.80
CA THR A 90 -9.46 8.05 15.86
C THR A 90 -7.94 8.11 16.05
N TRP A 91 -7.37 7.15 16.76
CA TRP A 91 -5.93 7.10 17.01
C TRP A 91 -5.11 6.83 15.73
N PHE A 92 -5.70 6.13 14.76
CA PHE A 92 -5.08 5.86 13.47
C PHE A 92 -5.53 6.91 12.46
N ASN A 93 -4.57 7.60 11.84
CA ASN A 93 -4.83 8.65 10.85
C ASN A 93 -5.33 8.05 9.54
N LEU A 94 -6.63 7.86 9.44
CA LEU A 94 -7.31 7.23 8.32
C LEU A 94 -7.92 8.32 7.41
N GLY A 95 -7.27 8.57 6.29
CA GLY A 95 -7.76 9.50 5.28
C GLY A 95 -8.89 8.90 4.44
N ASP A 96 -9.65 9.75 3.78
CA ASP A 96 -10.83 9.33 3.01
C ASP A 96 -10.44 8.42 1.82
N LYS A 97 -9.38 8.73 1.09
CA LYS A 97 -8.88 7.91 -0.02
C LYS A 97 -8.22 6.63 0.47
N ASP A 98 -7.46 6.72 1.54
CA ASP A 98 -6.83 5.57 2.16
C ASP A 98 -7.86 4.58 2.71
N LEU A 99 -8.97 5.10 3.23
CA LEU A 99 -10.11 4.28 3.66
C LEU A 99 -10.61 3.38 2.52
N ALA A 100 -10.69 3.91 1.31
CA ALA A 100 -11.13 3.13 0.14
C ALA A 100 -10.22 1.93 -0.12
N MET A 101 -8.90 2.10 0.06
CA MET A 101 -7.93 1.01 -0.05
C MET A 101 -8.22 -0.10 0.97
N HIS A 102 -8.42 0.26 2.23
CA HIS A 102 -8.69 -0.72 3.28
C HIS A 102 -10.03 -1.43 3.08
N VAL A 103 -11.05 -0.70 2.68
CA VAL A 103 -12.38 -1.26 2.39
C VAL A 103 -12.30 -2.28 1.24
N GLU A 104 -11.69 -1.93 0.14
CA GLU A 104 -11.62 -2.80 -1.03
C GLU A 104 -10.72 -4.02 -0.77
N ARG A 105 -9.61 -3.83 -0.08
CA ARG A 105 -8.77 -4.96 0.36
C ARG A 105 -9.57 -5.94 1.21
N THR A 106 -10.27 -5.44 2.20
CA THR A 106 -11.06 -6.26 3.11
C THR A 106 -12.17 -7.02 2.37
N ARG A 107 -12.84 -6.34 1.45
CA ARG A 107 -13.88 -6.97 0.62
C ARG A 107 -13.31 -8.14 -0.18
N GLN A 108 -12.18 -7.95 -0.86
CA GLN A 108 -11.56 -9.00 -1.66
C GLN A 108 -11.06 -10.17 -0.80
N LEU A 109 -10.46 -9.88 0.35
CA LEU A 109 -10.03 -10.93 1.29
C LEU A 109 -11.23 -11.77 1.76
N ARG A 110 -12.34 -11.13 2.10
CA ARG A 110 -13.57 -11.83 2.52
C ARG A 110 -14.22 -12.63 1.39
N SER A 111 -13.97 -12.26 0.14
CA SER A 111 -14.47 -13.00 -1.02
C SER A 111 -13.63 -14.24 -1.36
N GLY A 112 -12.53 -14.48 -0.66
CA GLY A 112 -11.69 -15.67 -0.82
C GLY A 112 -10.35 -15.43 -1.52
N CYS A 113 -10.03 -14.20 -1.93
CA CYS A 113 -8.71 -13.87 -2.45
C CYS A 113 -7.66 -13.88 -1.33
N ASN A 114 -6.45 -14.33 -1.63
CA ASN A 114 -5.34 -14.17 -0.69
C ASN A 114 -4.73 -12.76 -0.81
N LEU A 115 -3.91 -12.38 0.16
CA LEU A 115 -3.35 -11.03 0.23
C LEU A 115 -2.48 -10.68 -1.00
N SER A 116 -1.75 -11.64 -1.55
CA SER A 116 -0.94 -11.43 -2.76
C SER A 116 -1.82 -11.10 -3.97
N GLN A 117 -2.92 -11.82 -4.16
CA GLN A 117 -3.88 -11.56 -5.23
C GLN A 117 -4.53 -10.19 -5.08
N VAL A 118 -4.96 -9.85 -3.87
CA VAL A 118 -5.55 -8.54 -3.56
C VAL A 118 -4.55 -7.41 -3.85
N THR A 119 -3.32 -7.55 -3.39
CA THR A 119 -2.26 -6.56 -3.62
C THR A 119 -2.01 -6.36 -5.11
N LYS A 120 -1.95 -7.45 -5.87
CA LYS A 120 -1.82 -7.38 -7.34
C LYS A 120 -3.00 -6.64 -7.98
N ASN A 121 -4.22 -6.95 -7.57
CA ASN A 121 -5.42 -6.31 -8.10
C ASN A 121 -5.44 -4.81 -7.82
N LEU A 122 -5.15 -4.41 -6.58
CA LEU A 122 -5.16 -3.01 -6.16
C LEU A 122 -4.02 -2.21 -6.80
N SER A 123 -2.81 -2.77 -6.84
CA SER A 123 -1.67 -2.11 -7.47
C SER A 123 -1.88 -1.94 -8.98
N SER A 124 -2.42 -2.95 -9.66
CA SER A 124 -2.76 -2.86 -11.08
C SER A 124 -3.81 -1.80 -11.37
N ALA A 125 -4.83 -1.68 -10.51
CA ALA A 125 -5.86 -0.65 -10.62
C ALA A 125 -5.28 0.77 -10.52
N LEU A 126 -4.19 0.94 -9.78
CA LEU A 126 -3.46 2.21 -9.65
C LEU A 126 -2.34 2.39 -10.68
N GLY A 127 -2.24 1.48 -11.66
CA GLY A 127 -1.26 1.57 -12.74
C GLY A 127 0.15 1.13 -12.37
N VAL A 128 0.32 0.44 -11.24
CA VAL A 128 1.62 -0.10 -10.82
C VAL A 128 1.90 -1.41 -11.57
N LYS A 129 3.06 -1.47 -12.24
CA LYS A 129 3.47 -2.61 -13.09
C LYS A 129 4.61 -3.39 -12.43
N ILE A 130 4.35 -3.99 -11.30
CA ILE A 130 5.33 -4.84 -10.60
C ILE A 130 4.69 -6.13 -10.15
#